data_51b3dd154b2ed334d67c214ab2b56e93
#
_entry.id   51b3dd154b2ed334d67c214ab2b56e93
#
_cell.length_a   1.000
_cell.length_b   1.000
_cell.length_c   1.000
_cell.angle_alpha   90.00
_cell.angle_beta   90.00
_cell.angle_gamma   90.00
#
_symmetry.space_group_name_H-M   'P 1'
#
loop_
_entity.id
_entity.type
_entity.pdbx_description
1 polymer ?
#
loop_
_entity_poly.entity_id
_entity_poly.type
_entity_poly.pdbx_seq_one_letter_code
_entity_poly.pdbx_strand_id
1 'polypeptide(L)'
;MLLDKALIASLLGFAATSTARIIATDEVPFSGPSFLSNFDPSNSTSISHAKSKFPGLIDSLFSTGDLNRTDLAFHIDVFSAATNESIYSYSHIGENSKKSVTSGEFNDKTISRIGSVTKLFTVYAIIAKAGIEVFSHPVTKYLPELSGNSAGDPLEEIRWEDITVGALASQQAGSGGVADFIGKYSNPDKPLDYAPEDLLKFFRDEKKPVIAPFRNAVYSDGGFAILGQVLARLSGKTYRQAVREILFDPLGLENMSTTVPTGSDLNVIDRRGIDKNTSWGGDLEIVASTGSYYSNAEDLRTAGLAILNSEILSPATTSQWMKPSSGTGSLVELVGAPWEISRLEIPVTPGSNRTRISDLYTKAGGNIDYTSIFALSPDHGIGYSILVAGFTATPARWPLRSVVGETFIPAAEHAAAENAKRNLAGTFVDEESPDTNITLSVDRGRPGLGLKSFWIKGENARDNANWRLYPTGLNSFSRSLSALYKTKGKLRVAHRMVEPEPPMKPRAAVEGGKGGLFDNSFVWMNLDFAGPSDEFIFNLVDGRLVSIEYPQTGSVLKRV
;
A
#
# COMPACT_ATOMS: atom_id res chain seq x y z
N MET A 1 -51.17 -29.88 -6.71
CA MET A 1 -50.19 -29.07 -7.42
C MET A 1 -50.18 -27.70 -6.79
N LEU A 2 -49.59 -27.64 -5.61
CA LEU A 2 -49.37 -26.48 -4.78
C LEU A 2 -47.87 -26.51 -4.47
N LEU A 3 -47.03 -25.99 -5.41
CA LEU A 3 -45.62 -25.80 -5.19
C LEU A 3 -45.41 -24.42 -4.56
N ASP A 4 -44.98 -24.51 -3.38
CA ASP A 4 -44.29 -23.57 -2.50
C ASP A 4 -44.09 -22.14 -2.96
N LYS A 5 -45.00 -21.30 -2.51
CA LYS A 5 -44.79 -19.84 -2.45
C LYS A 5 -43.72 -19.44 -1.43
N ALA A 6 -43.24 -20.36 -0.61
CA ALA A 6 -42.19 -20.12 0.37
C ALA A 6 -40.76 -20.07 -0.26
N LEU A 7 -40.55 -20.78 -1.38
CA LEU A 7 -39.24 -20.81 -2.04
C LEU A 7 -38.97 -19.56 -2.92
N ILE A 8 -40.05 -18.89 -3.36
CA ILE A 8 -39.93 -17.64 -4.13
C ILE A 8 -39.69 -16.41 -3.22
N ALA A 9 -40.20 -16.50 -1.98
CA ALA A 9 -39.98 -15.43 -0.99
C ALA A 9 -38.53 -15.41 -0.43
N SER A 10 -37.83 -16.58 -0.41
CA SER A 10 -36.45 -16.65 0.05
C SER A 10 -35.41 -16.19 -1.02
N LEU A 11 -35.81 -16.19 -2.29
CA LEU A 11 -34.96 -15.67 -3.38
C LEU A 11 -35.14 -14.15 -3.65
N LEU A 12 -36.17 -13.54 -3.07
CA LEU A 12 -36.41 -12.09 -3.16
C LEU A 12 -35.88 -11.31 -1.93
N GLY A 13 -35.36 -12.01 -0.92
CA GLY A 13 -34.86 -11.41 0.32
C GLY A 13 -33.38 -10.96 0.30
N PHE A 14 -32.63 -11.24 -0.77
CA PHE A 14 -31.22 -10.84 -0.92
C PHE A 14 -30.95 -9.95 -2.13
N ALA A 15 -31.91 -9.19 -2.59
CA ALA A 15 -31.59 -7.93 -3.21
C ALA A 15 -31.22 -6.95 -2.09
N ALA A 16 -30.04 -7.17 -1.46
CA ALA A 16 -29.34 -6.08 -0.83
C ALA A 16 -29.16 -5.04 -1.94
N THR A 17 -29.99 -4.01 -1.93
CA THR A 17 -29.75 -2.80 -2.67
C THR A 17 -28.40 -2.31 -2.20
N SER A 18 -27.33 -2.67 -2.88
CA SER A 18 -26.12 -1.87 -2.86
C SER A 18 -26.54 -0.53 -3.47
N THR A 19 -27.10 0.35 -2.65
CA THR A 19 -27.10 1.75 -2.97
C THR A 19 -25.63 2.07 -3.16
N ALA A 20 -25.24 2.36 -4.39
CA ALA A 20 -23.94 2.96 -4.64
C ALA A 20 -23.86 4.15 -3.67
N ARG A 21 -23.10 3.98 -2.58
CA ARG A 21 -22.83 5.08 -1.66
C ARG A 21 -22.02 6.06 -2.46
N ILE A 22 -22.57 7.23 -2.71
CA ILE A 22 -21.74 8.37 -3.05
C ILE A 22 -20.93 8.61 -1.78
N ILE A 23 -19.64 8.30 -1.86
CA ILE A 23 -18.70 8.53 -0.76
C ILE A 23 -18.64 10.04 -0.62
N ALA A 24 -19.01 10.55 0.54
CA ALA A 24 -18.89 11.97 0.84
C ALA A 24 -17.40 12.29 1.03
N THR A 25 -16.71 12.63 -0.08
CA THR A 25 -15.33 13.10 -0.09
C THR A 25 -15.24 14.62 0.03
N ASP A 26 -16.38 15.27 0.15
CA ASP A 26 -16.60 16.72 0.19
C ASP A 26 -15.80 17.46 1.27
N GLU A 27 -15.35 16.78 2.32
CA GLU A 27 -14.55 17.36 3.39
C GLU A 27 -13.05 17.02 3.32
N VAL A 28 -12.62 16.18 2.36
CA VAL A 28 -11.21 15.78 2.24
C VAL A 28 -10.64 16.30 0.93
N PRO A 29 -9.86 17.39 0.96
CA PRO A 29 -9.44 18.10 -0.24
C PRO A 29 -8.42 17.35 -1.09
N PHE A 30 -7.66 16.42 -0.50
CA PHE A 30 -6.60 15.69 -1.19
C PHE A 30 -6.34 14.33 -0.54
N SER A 31 -5.73 13.42 -1.29
CA SER A 31 -5.28 12.13 -0.77
C SER A 31 -4.21 12.36 0.30
N GLY A 32 -4.32 11.64 1.41
CA GLY A 32 -3.39 11.76 2.52
C GLY A 32 -4.10 11.63 3.87
N PRO A 33 -3.37 11.78 4.97
CA PRO A 33 -3.91 11.62 6.31
C PRO A 33 -4.90 12.75 6.68
N SER A 34 -6.00 12.38 7.33
CA SER A 34 -6.93 13.35 7.92
C SER A 34 -6.34 14.04 9.14
N PHE A 35 -5.50 13.34 9.88
CA PHE A 35 -4.77 13.81 11.06
C PHE A 35 -3.30 13.41 10.93
N LEU A 36 -2.42 14.05 11.69
CA LEU A 36 -1.03 13.60 11.78
C LEU A 36 -0.97 12.17 12.32
N SER A 37 -0.20 11.33 11.65
CA SER A 37 -0.04 9.91 11.98
C SER A 37 1.12 9.65 12.97
N ASN A 38 1.40 10.62 13.82
CA ASN A 38 2.41 10.57 14.88
C ASN A 38 1.86 10.04 16.20
N PHE A 39 0.99 9.06 16.15
CA PHE A 39 0.42 8.43 17.34
C PHE A 39 1.26 7.23 17.76
N ASP A 40 1.37 7.03 19.08
CA ASP A 40 1.90 5.80 19.66
C ASP A 40 0.80 4.73 19.69
N PRO A 41 0.93 3.62 18.95
CA PRO A 41 -0.07 2.56 18.93
C PRO A 41 -0.34 1.93 20.30
N SER A 42 0.64 1.95 21.22
CA SER A 42 0.48 1.39 22.57
C SER A 42 -0.50 2.19 23.42
N ASN A 43 -0.68 3.48 23.12
CA ASN A 43 -1.55 4.40 23.83
C ASN A 43 -2.90 4.62 23.13
N SER A 44 -3.25 3.80 22.14
CA SER A 44 -4.51 3.90 21.41
C SER A 44 -5.53 2.88 21.88
N THR A 45 -6.72 3.37 22.24
CA THR A 45 -7.88 2.53 22.55
C THR A 45 -8.35 1.74 21.33
N SER A 46 -8.33 2.37 20.16
CA SER A 46 -8.77 1.74 18.91
C SER A 46 -7.83 0.60 18.49
N ILE A 47 -6.51 0.78 18.59
CA ILE A 47 -5.53 -0.29 18.32
C ILE A 47 -5.66 -1.42 19.35
N SER A 48 -5.81 -1.10 20.62
CA SER A 48 -6.00 -2.10 21.68
C SER A 48 -7.26 -2.95 21.45
N HIS A 49 -8.36 -2.31 21.02
CA HIS A 49 -9.59 -3.00 20.67
C HIS A 49 -9.41 -3.90 19.42
N ALA A 50 -8.75 -3.41 18.38
CA ALA A 50 -8.43 -4.18 17.19
C ALA A 50 -7.63 -5.45 17.54
N LYS A 51 -6.57 -5.33 18.35
CA LYS A 51 -5.78 -6.47 18.82
C LYS A 51 -6.61 -7.51 19.57
N SER A 52 -7.46 -7.07 20.49
CA SER A 52 -8.27 -7.98 21.31
C SER A 52 -9.34 -8.72 20.50
N LYS A 53 -9.90 -8.08 19.48
CA LYS A 53 -10.94 -8.65 18.62
C LYS A 53 -10.39 -9.60 17.56
N PHE A 54 -9.17 -9.40 17.10
CA PHE A 54 -8.61 -10.05 15.93
C PHE A 54 -8.61 -11.59 15.98
N PRO A 55 -8.23 -12.27 17.10
CA PRO A 55 -8.27 -13.73 17.18
C PRO A 55 -9.66 -14.31 16.90
N GLY A 56 -10.73 -13.66 17.41
CA GLY A 56 -12.09 -14.07 17.17
C GLY A 56 -12.53 -13.93 15.70
N LEU A 57 -11.99 -12.94 14.98
CA LEU A 57 -12.21 -12.77 13.55
C LEU A 57 -11.55 -13.90 12.75
N ILE A 58 -10.34 -14.30 13.10
CA ILE A 58 -9.67 -15.46 12.51
C ILE A 58 -10.43 -16.75 12.81
N ASP A 59 -10.92 -16.95 14.04
CA ASP A 59 -11.74 -18.09 14.38
C ASP A 59 -13.04 -18.15 13.58
N SER A 60 -13.63 -17.00 13.25
CA SER A 60 -14.79 -16.92 12.36
C SER A 60 -14.46 -17.43 10.95
N LEU A 61 -13.32 -17.02 10.37
CA LEU A 61 -12.88 -17.48 9.05
C LEU A 61 -12.63 -19.00 9.00
N PHE A 62 -12.14 -19.59 10.08
CA PHE A 62 -12.05 -21.04 10.20
C PHE A 62 -13.45 -21.71 10.30
N SER A 63 -14.36 -21.07 11.02
CA SER A 63 -15.70 -21.60 11.26
C SER A 63 -16.59 -21.55 10.01
N THR A 64 -16.41 -20.54 9.16
CA THR A 64 -17.11 -20.40 7.87
C THR A 64 -16.50 -21.27 6.77
N GLY A 65 -15.29 -21.79 6.98
CA GLY A 65 -14.56 -22.58 5.97
C GLY A 65 -13.78 -21.74 4.97
N ASP A 66 -13.68 -20.42 5.17
CA ASP A 66 -12.84 -19.54 4.35
C ASP A 66 -11.34 -19.85 4.54
N LEU A 67 -11.00 -20.40 5.70
CA LEU A 67 -9.66 -20.89 6.02
C LEU A 67 -9.71 -22.36 6.47
N ASN A 68 -8.72 -23.14 6.06
CA ASN A 68 -8.56 -24.54 6.53
C ASN A 68 -7.62 -24.58 7.75
N ARG A 69 -8.20 -24.83 8.94
CA ARG A 69 -7.49 -24.83 10.22
C ARG A 69 -6.38 -25.89 10.30
N THR A 70 -6.55 -27.05 9.67
CA THR A 70 -5.61 -28.17 9.78
C THR A 70 -4.49 -28.13 8.75
N ASP A 71 -4.74 -27.47 7.61
CA ASP A 71 -3.79 -27.40 6.50
C ASP A 71 -2.87 -26.18 6.57
N LEU A 72 -3.42 -25.01 6.89
CA LEU A 72 -2.69 -23.76 6.75
C LEU A 72 -1.68 -23.53 7.87
N ALA A 73 -0.51 -23.01 7.51
CA ALA A 73 0.38 -22.26 8.39
C ALA A 73 0.43 -20.83 7.88
N PHE A 74 0.19 -19.84 8.77
CA PHE A 74 0.34 -18.44 8.39
C PHE A 74 0.81 -17.57 9.56
N HIS A 75 1.59 -16.56 9.20
CA HIS A 75 2.03 -15.52 10.10
C HIS A 75 1.60 -14.16 9.57
N ILE A 76 1.07 -13.34 10.46
CA ILE A 76 0.65 -11.95 10.21
C ILE A 76 1.49 -11.07 11.11
N ASP A 77 2.09 -10.02 10.54
CA ASP A 77 2.81 -8.98 11.27
C ASP A 77 2.27 -7.61 10.84
N VAL A 78 1.81 -6.82 11.80
CA VAL A 78 1.36 -5.43 11.60
C VAL A 78 2.36 -4.52 12.30
N PHE A 79 2.90 -3.52 11.62
CA PHE A 79 3.99 -2.68 12.11
C PHE A 79 3.71 -1.19 11.94
N SER A 80 4.43 -0.34 12.70
CA SER A 80 4.25 1.11 12.71
C SER A 80 5.56 1.85 12.50
N ALA A 81 5.55 2.83 11.60
CA ALA A 81 6.66 3.76 11.38
C ALA A 81 6.85 4.75 12.55
N ALA A 82 5.83 4.96 13.39
CA ALA A 82 5.96 5.83 14.57
C ALA A 82 6.84 5.21 15.66
N THR A 83 6.85 3.87 15.77
CA THR A 83 7.66 3.13 16.75
C THR A 83 8.81 2.34 16.13
N ASN A 84 8.79 2.14 14.82
CA ASN A 84 9.67 1.25 14.06
C ASN A 84 9.62 -0.21 14.53
N GLU A 85 8.47 -0.65 15.02
CA GLU A 85 8.28 -1.97 15.61
C GLU A 85 7.00 -2.65 15.10
N SER A 86 6.94 -3.97 15.31
CA SER A 86 5.68 -4.70 15.22
C SER A 86 4.73 -4.22 16.32
N ILE A 87 3.51 -3.88 15.93
CA ILE A 87 2.44 -3.51 16.87
C ILE A 87 1.51 -4.66 17.16
N TYR A 88 1.47 -5.66 16.29
CA TYR A 88 0.67 -6.87 16.48
C TYR A 88 1.20 -7.99 15.58
N SER A 89 1.32 -9.20 16.14
CA SER A 89 1.58 -10.40 15.36
C SER A 89 0.60 -11.52 15.71
N TYR A 90 0.33 -12.37 14.73
CA TYR A 90 -0.52 -13.53 14.91
C TYR A 90 0.01 -14.69 14.07
N SER A 91 0.19 -15.85 14.71
CA SER A 91 0.64 -17.08 14.06
C SER A 91 -0.40 -18.17 14.21
N HIS A 92 -0.58 -18.95 13.15
CA HIS A 92 -1.34 -20.20 13.16
C HIS A 92 -0.54 -21.26 12.40
N ILE A 93 -0.49 -22.46 12.97
CA ILE A 93 0.07 -23.63 12.29
C ILE A 93 -0.88 -24.81 12.42
N GLY A 94 -1.40 -25.25 11.27
CA GLY A 94 -2.25 -26.42 11.17
C GLY A 94 -1.46 -27.73 11.37
N GLU A 95 -2.13 -28.75 11.85
CA GLU A 95 -1.51 -30.04 12.17
C GLU A 95 -0.73 -30.64 10.98
N ASN A 96 -1.26 -30.51 9.77
CA ASN A 96 -0.65 -31.02 8.55
C ASN A 96 0.63 -30.26 8.15
N SER A 97 0.79 -29.02 8.60
CA SER A 97 1.93 -28.16 8.26
C SER A 97 3.05 -28.15 9.30
N LYS A 98 2.82 -28.70 10.51
CA LYS A 98 3.82 -28.72 11.58
C LYS A 98 5.16 -29.34 11.17
N LYS A 99 5.11 -30.42 10.39
CA LYS A 99 6.34 -31.14 9.93
C LYS A 99 7.14 -30.38 8.88
N SER A 100 6.60 -29.28 8.34
CA SER A 100 7.29 -28.44 7.36
C SER A 100 8.20 -27.39 8.02
N VAL A 101 8.05 -27.14 9.31
CA VAL A 101 8.86 -26.16 10.04
C VAL A 101 10.12 -26.84 10.57
N THR A 102 11.28 -26.38 10.10
CA THR A 102 12.57 -27.05 10.39
C THR A 102 13.08 -26.82 11.80
N SER A 103 12.85 -25.65 12.39
CA SER A 103 13.26 -25.33 13.76
C SER A 103 12.27 -25.81 14.82
N GLY A 104 11.07 -26.28 14.41
CA GLY A 104 9.96 -26.61 15.31
C GLY A 104 9.22 -25.40 15.86
N GLU A 105 9.65 -24.16 15.61
CA GLU A 105 9.04 -22.91 16.03
C GLU A 105 8.55 -22.09 14.81
N PHE A 106 7.25 -21.84 14.76
CA PHE A 106 6.63 -21.03 13.68
C PHE A 106 6.34 -19.63 14.20
N ASN A 107 7.12 -18.63 13.73
CA ASN A 107 7.06 -17.25 14.22
C ASN A 107 7.44 -16.25 13.11
N ASP A 108 7.67 -14.96 13.46
CA ASP A 108 8.05 -13.88 12.55
C ASP A 108 9.40 -14.08 11.85
N LYS A 109 10.26 -14.98 12.36
CA LYS A 109 11.56 -15.35 11.78
C LYS A 109 11.48 -16.54 10.83
N THR A 110 10.32 -17.19 10.71
CA THR A 110 10.16 -18.35 9.83
C THR A 110 10.18 -17.91 8.37
N ILE A 111 11.19 -18.37 7.63
CA ILE A 111 11.36 -18.04 6.22
C ILE A 111 10.35 -18.83 5.38
N SER A 112 9.68 -18.13 4.47
CA SER A 112 8.72 -18.67 3.51
C SER A 112 8.98 -18.10 2.12
N ARG A 113 8.41 -18.70 1.07
CA ARG A 113 8.39 -18.07 -0.26
C ARG A 113 7.41 -16.92 -0.28
N ILE A 114 7.83 -15.80 -0.88
CA ILE A 114 6.99 -14.59 -0.95
C ILE A 114 6.39 -14.34 -2.34
N GLY A 115 6.69 -15.21 -3.31
CA GLY A 115 6.13 -15.11 -4.66
C GLY A 115 6.30 -13.72 -5.27
N SER A 116 5.25 -13.24 -5.90
CA SER A 116 5.28 -11.96 -6.64
C SER A 116 5.48 -10.71 -5.78
N VAL A 117 5.58 -10.79 -4.46
CA VAL A 117 6.10 -9.69 -3.64
C VAL A 117 7.54 -9.35 -4.04
N THR A 118 8.29 -10.31 -4.60
CA THR A 118 9.58 -10.12 -5.28
C THR A 118 9.59 -8.92 -6.23
N LYS A 119 8.50 -8.72 -6.99
CA LYS A 119 8.39 -7.63 -7.98
C LYS A 119 8.55 -6.24 -7.37
N LEU A 120 8.10 -6.07 -6.14
CA LEU A 120 8.27 -4.83 -5.40
C LEU A 120 9.76 -4.49 -5.23
N PHE A 121 10.55 -5.47 -4.80
CA PHE A 121 12.00 -5.32 -4.59
C PHE A 121 12.75 -5.11 -5.90
N THR A 122 12.30 -5.74 -7.00
CA THR A 122 12.87 -5.50 -8.33
C THR A 122 12.73 -4.03 -8.74
N VAL A 123 11.54 -3.46 -8.61
CA VAL A 123 11.29 -2.05 -8.95
C VAL A 123 12.00 -1.12 -7.98
N TYR A 124 11.97 -1.42 -6.69
CA TYR A 124 12.67 -0.64 -5.66
C TYR A 124 14.17 -0.54 -5.95
N ALA A 125 14.81 -1.68 -6.30
CA ALA A 125 16.24 -1.69 -6.66
C ALA A 125 16.53 -0.88 -7.95
N ILE A 126 15.66 -0.96 -8.96
CA ILE A 126 15.82 -0.17 -10.19
C ILE A 126 15.77 1.33 -9.90
N ILE A 127 14.78 1.78 -9.11
CA ILE A 127 14.64 3.20 -8.74
C ILE A 127 15.82 3.63 -7.85
N ALA A 128 16.23 2.80 -6.89
CA ALA A 128 17.38 3.09 -6.03
C ALA A 128 18.68 3.23 -6.81
N LYS A 129 18.85 2.42 -7.87
CA LYS A 129 20.05 2.46 -8.72
C LYS A 129 20.07 3.61 -9.72
N ALA A 130 18.93 3.92 -10.34
CA ALA A 130 18.88 4.79 -11.52
C ALA A 130 18.00 6.04 -11.37
N GLY A 131 17.34 6.24 -10.21
CA GLY A 131 16.33 7.28 -10.03
C GLY A 131 15.00 6.94 -10.68
N ILE A 132 13.96 7.72 -10.34
CA ILE A 132 12.60 7.51 -10.85
C ILE A 132 12.47 7.84 -12.35
N GLU A 133 13.37 8.67 -12.86
CA GLU A 133 13.43 9.10 -14.27
C GLU A 133 13.62 7.92 -15.23
N VAL A 134 14.18 6.82 -14.74
CA VAL A 134 14.32 5.56 -15.51
C VAL A 134 12.99 5.09 -16.07
N PHE A 135 11.88 5.39 -15.43
CA PHE A 135 10.55 4.98 -15.87
C PHE A 135 10.13 5.60 -17.22
N SER A 136 10.67 6.75 -17.56
CA SER A 136 10.41 7.41 -18.85
C SER A 136 11.27 6.88 -20.00
N HIS A 137 12.31 6.10 -19.71
CA HIS A 137 13.21 5.62 -20.73
C HIS A 137 12.66 4.40 -21.46
N PRO A 138 12.79 4.33 -22.79
CA PRO A 138 12.47 3.11 -23.51
C PRO A 138 13.36 1.96 -23.04
N VAL A 139 12.80 0.78 -22.94
CA VAL A 139 13.52 -0.41 -22.43
C VAL A 139 14.71 -0.77 -23.33
N THR A 140 14.59 -0.49 -24.63
CA THR A 140 15.66 -0.71 -25.63
C THR A 140 16.92 0.12 -25.38
N LYS A 141 16.83 1.21 -24.62
CA LYS A 141 18.02 1.95 -24.15
C LYS A 141 18.96 1.08 -23.30
N TYR A 142 18.42 0.15 -22.54
CA TYR A 142 19.17 -0.75 -21.65
C TYR A 142 19.36 -2.13 -22.25
N LEU A 143 18.41 -2.56 -23.06
CA LEU A 143 18.36 -3.86 -23.70
C LEU A 143 18.17 -3.69 -25.23
N PRO A 144 19.22 -3.23 -25.96
CA PRO A 144 19.13 -3.01 -27.39
C PRO A 144 18.84 -4.30 -28.17
N GLU A 145 19.03 -5.46 -27.58
CA GLU A 145 18.69 -6.78 -28.15
C GLU A 145 17.19 -6.95 -28.41
N LEU A 146 16.33 -6.14 -27.77
CA LEU A 146 14.89 -6.12 -28.00
C LEU A 146 14.50 -5.27 -29.22
N SER A 147 15.42 -4.45 -29.76
CA SER A 147 15.14 -3.58 -30.89
C SER A 147 14.98 -4.33 -32.21
N GLY A 148 14.25 -3.68 -33.15
CA GLY A 148 14.13 -4.17 -34.53
C GLY A 148 12.71 -4.42 -35.01
N ASN A 149 11.70 -4.42 -34.13
CA ASN A 149 10.30 -4.71 -34.46
C ASN A 149 9.44 -3.47 -34.77
N SER A 150 10.05 -2.28 -34.85
CA SER A 150 9.29 -1.01 -35.01
C SER A 150 8.50 -0.93 -36.33
N ALA A 151 8.95 -1.65 -37.39
CA ALA A 151 8.28 -1.72 -38.68
C ALA A 151 7.39 -2.97 -38.86
N GLY A 152 7.35 -3.88 -37.86
CA GLY A 152 6.62 -5.14 -37.91
C GLY A 152 5.11 -4.97 -37.72
N ASP A 153 4.38 -6.07 -37.93
CA ASP A 153 2.94 -6.11 -37.66
C ASP A 153 2.68 -6.06 -36.16
N PRO A 154 2.00 -5.04 -35.62
CA PRO A 154 1.75 -4.89 -34.19
C PRO A 154 0.79 -5.95 -33.61
N LEU A 155 0.19 -6.81 -34.41
CA LEU A 155 -0.58 -7.98 -33.97
C LEU A 155 0.30 -9.20 -33.70
N GLU A 156 1.46 -9.24 -34.36
CA GLU A 156 2.38 -10.38 -34.30
C GLU A 156 3.62 -10.07 -33.47
N GLU A 157 4.07 -8.82 -33.45
CA GLU A 157 5.34 -8.41 -32.86
C GLU A 157 5.17 -7.30 -31.84
N ILE A 158 5.90 -7.40 -30.71
CA ILE A 158 5.94 -6.33 -29.71
C ILE A 158 6.91 -5.24 -30.19
N ARG A 159 6.45 -4.00 -30.26
CA ARG A 159 7.28 -2.82 -30.57
C ARG A 159 7.98 -2.33 -29.31
N TRP A 160 9.15 -2.90 -29.03
CA TRP A 160 9.88 -2.64 -27.79
C TRP A 160 10.38 -1.19 -27.65
N GLU A 161 10.57 -0.49 -28.76
CA GLU A 161 10.94 0.94 -28.77
C GLU A 161 9.86 1.83 -28.16
N ASP A 162 8.60 1.41 -28.19
CA ASP A 162 7.45 2.13 -27.62
C ASP A 162 7.24 1.80 -26.12
N ILE A 163 7.94 0.80 -25.61
CA ILE A 163 7.76 0.32 -24.24
C ILE A 163 8.82 0.92 -23.33
N THR A 164 8.37 1.64 -22.29
CA THR A 164 9.26 2.20 -21.28
C THR A 164 9.49 1.22 -20.11
N VAL A 165 10.56 1.45 -19.35
CA VAL A 165 10.81 0.74 -18.08
C VAL A 165 9.60 0.91 -17.13
N GLY A 166 9.01 2.09 -17.09
CA GLY A 166 7.81 2.38 -16.29
C GLY A 166 6.58 1.60 -16.75
N ALA A 167 6.40 1.39 -18.06
CA ALA A 167 5.32 0.56 -18.59
C ALA A 167 5.44 -0.90 -18.14
N LEU A 168 6.65 -1.45 -18.12
CA LEU A 168 6.93 -2.78 -17.58
C LEU A 168 6.64 -2.83 -16.08
N ALA A 169 7.17 -1.86 -15.32
CA ALA A 169 7.03 -1.80 -13.86
C ALA A 169 5.57 -1.66 -13.41
N SER A 170 4.74 -0.95 -14.18
CA SER A 170 3.32 -0.69 -13.91
C SER A 170 2.36 -1.61 -14.67
N GLN A 171 2.86 -2.74 -15.22
CA GLN A 171 2.02 -3.75 -15.91
C GLN A 171 1.32 -3.23 -17.19
N GLN A 172 1.82 -2.16 -17.82
CA GLN A 172 1.18 -1.50 -18.96
C GLN A 172 1.89 -1.78 -20.30
N ALA A 173 2.90 -2.66 -20.29
CA ALA A 173 3.66 -2.98 -21.51
C ALA A 173 2.91 -3.88 -22.49
N GLY A 174 1.89 -4.62 -22.03
CA GLY A 174 1.17 -5.59 -22.86
C GLY A 174 1.99 -6.81 -23.28
N SER A 175 3.13 -7.07 -22.65
CA SER A 175 4.10 -8.13 -23.03
C SER A 175 3.75 -9.54 -22.52
N GLY A 176 2.77 -9.66 -21.61
CA GLY A 176 2.27 -10.96 -21.14
C GLY A 176 3.23 -11.76 -20.25
N GLY A 177 2.91 -13.02 -20.06
CA GLY A 177 3.64 -13.95 -19.18
C GLY A 177 4.92 -14.53 -19.80
N VAL A 178 5.60 -15.35 -19.01
CA VAL A 178 6.87 -16.03 -19.36
C VAL A 178 6.71 -17.55 -19.42
N ALA A 179 5.51 -18.08 -19.16
CA ALA A 179 5.28 -19.52 -19.08
C ALA A 179 5.53 -20.25 -20.40
N ASP A 180 5.24 -19.62 -21.54
CA ASP A 180 5.50 -20.13 -22.89
C ASP A 180 7.01 -20.25 -23.16
N PHE A 181 7.82 -19.28 -22.73
CA PHE A 181 9.28 -19.40 -22.76
C PHE A 181 9.76 -20.58 -21.91
N ILE A 182 9.33 -20.64 -20.65
CA ILE A 182 9.72 -21.71 -19.74
C ILE A 182 9.33 -23.08 -20.33
N GLY A 183 8.11 -23.23 -20.83
CA GLY A 183 7.62 -24.48 -21.43
C GLY A 183 8.39 -24.90 -22.67
N LYS A 184 8.75 -23.95 -23.55
CA LYS A 184 9.50 -24.22 -24.79
C LYS A 184 10.92 -24.69 -24.52
N TYR A 185 11.59 -24.11 -23.55
CA TYR A 185 13.00 -24.35 -23.25
C TYR A 185 13.21 -25.35 -22.10
N SER A 186 12.14 -25.78 -21.41
CA SER A 186 12.23 -26.82 -20.38
C SER A 186 12.59 -28.16 -21.00
N ASN A 187 13.69 -28.74 -20.54
CA ASN A 187 14.08 -30.07 -20.87
C ASN A 187 14.19 -30.88 -19.56
N PRO A 188 13.40 -31.96 -19.38
CA PRO A 188 13.45 -32.78 -18.16
C PRO A 188 14.83 -33.35 -17.84
N ASP A 189 15.68 -33.53 -18.88
CA ASP A 189 16.98 -34.16 -18.77
C ASP A 189 18.15 -33.18 -18.59
N LYS A 190 17.86 -31.87 -18.56
CA LYS A 190 18.86 -30.80 -18.37
C LYS A 190 18.46 -29.81 -17.29
N PRO A 191 19.43 -29.30 -16.51
CA PRO A 191 19.16 -28.13 -15.66
C PRO A 191 18.58 -26.99 -16.51
N LEU A 192 17.65 -26.25 -15.95
CA LEU A 192 17.06 -25.06 -16.56
C LEU A 192 18.09 -23.90 -16.50
N ASP A 193 19.11 -23.99 -17.37
CA ASP A 193 20.15 -22.97 -17.50
C ASP A 193 19.90 -22.19 -18.80
N TYR A 194 19.23 -21.05 -18.67
CA TYR A 194 18.92 -20.14 -19.78
C TYR A 194 19.82 -18.94 -19.73
N ALA A 195 20.43 -18.61 -20.85
CA ALA A 195 21.13 -17.36 -21.00
C ALA A 195 20.12 -16.19 -21.07
N PRO A 196 20.44 -15.02 -20.53
CA PRO A 196 19.62 -13.81 -20.70
C PRO A 196 19.28 -13.50 -22.16
N GLU A 197 20.21 -13.80 -23.07
CA GLU A 197 20.06 -13.61 -24.52
C GLU A 197 18.93 -14.47 -25.10
N ASP A 198 18.72 -15.68 -24.59
CA ASP A 198 17.62 -16.57 -25.04
C ASP A 198 16.26 -15.98 -24.68
N LEU A 199 16.13 -15.41 -23.47
CA LEU A 199 14.93 -14.73 -23.03
C LEU A 199 14.63 -13.51 -23.89
N LEU A 200 15.63 -12.64 -24.10
CA LEU A 200 15.47 -11.41 -24.88
C LEU A 200 15.13 -11.72 -26.34
N LYS A 201 15.79 -12.72 -26.93
CA LYS A 201 15.48 -13.20 -28.27
C LYS A 201 14.06 -13.73 -28.39
N PHE A 202 13.62 -14.56 -27.42
CA PHE A 202 12.23 -15.05 -27.40
C PHE A 202 11.22 -13.90 -27.34
N PHE A 203 11.43 -12.93 -26.48
CA PHE A 203 10.53 -11.77 -26.36
C PHE A 203 10.54 -10.88 -27.60
N ARG A 204 11.65 -10.76 -28.29
CA ARG A 204 11.72 -10.01 -29.55
C ARG A 204 11.08 -10.77 -30.70
N ASP A 205 11.43 -12.03 -30.91
CA ASP A 205 11.17 -12.75 -32.17
C ASP A 205 9.91 -13.63 -32.13
N GLU A 206 9.44 -14.02 -30.95
CA GLU A 206 8.41 -15.07 -30.83
C GLU A 206 7.22 -14.66 -29.96
N LYS A 207 7.43 -13.78 -28.97
CA LYS A 207 6.38 -13.36 -28.06
C LYS A 207 5.44 -12.37 -28.75
N LYS A 208 4.15 -12.74 -28.83
CA LYS A 208 3.12 -11.85 -29.35
C LYS A 208 2.63 -10.88 -28.26
N PRO A 209 2.22 -9.68 -28.64
CA PRO A 209 1.57 -8.75 -27.71
C PRO A 209 0.24 -9.32 -27.21
N VAL A 210 -0.10 -9.03 -25.95
CA VAL A 210 -1.39 -9.42 -25.33
C VAL A 210 -2.40 -8.30 -25.48
N ILE A 211 -1.95 -7.06 -25.37
CA ILE A 211 -2.74 -5.84 -25.52
C ILE A 211 -1.81 -4.70 -25.95
N ALA A 212 -2.36 -3.68 -26.56
CA ALA A 212 -1.56 -2.50 -26.91
C ALA A 212 -0.94 -1.85 -25.66
N PRO A 213 0.33 -1.40 -25.73
CA PRO A 213 0.97 -0.69 -24.63
C PRO A 213 0.13 0.49 -24.14
N PHE A 214 0.12 0.72 -22.82
CA PHE A 214 -0.64 1.79 -22.15
C PHE A 214 -2.18 1.77 -22.35
N ARG A 215 -2.73 0.75 -23.04
CA ARG A 215 -4.18 0.61 -23.17
C ARG A 215 -4.84 0.28 -21.83
N ASN A 216 -4.21 -0.59 -21.06
CA ASN A 216 -4.66 -1.01 -19.74
C ASN A 216 -3.52 -1.71 -18.99
N ALA A 217 -3.63 -1.85 -17.67
CA ALA A 217 -2.75 -2.71 -16.91
C ALA A 217 -3.14 -4.17 -17.10
N VAL A 218 -2.18 -5.01 -17.51
CA VAL A 218 -2.30 -6.47 -17.65
C VAL A 218 -1.10 -7.13 -17.01
N TYR A 219 -1.34 -7.98 -16.02
CA TYR A 219 -0.28 -8.63 -15.24
C TYR A 219 0.71 -9.39 -16.12
N SER A 220 2.02 -9.16 -15.90
CA SER A 220 3.08 -9.67 -16.76
C SER A 220 4.30 -10.13 -15.95
N ASP A 221 4.46 -11.43 -15.77
CA ASP A 221 5.71 -12.00 -15.26
C ASP A 221 6.87 -11.82 -16.27
N GLY A 222 6.57 -11.88 -17.57
CA GLY A 222 7.54 -11.65 -18.63
C GLY A 222 8.15 -10.26 -18.57
N GLY A 223 7.32 -9.23 -18.34
CA GLY A 223 7.79 -7.85 -18.16
C GLY A 223 8.75 -7.72 -16.98
N PHE A 224 8.51 -8.45 -15.90
CA PHE A 224 9.41 -8.46 -14.75
C PHE A 224 10.69 -9.28 -14.96
N ALA A 225 10.65 -10.33 -15.78
CA ALA A 225 11.87 -11.00 -16.21
C ALA A 225 12.78 -10.04 -17.02
N ILE A 226 12.19 -9.22 -17.90
CA ILE A 226 12.90 -8.16 -18.64
C ILE A 226 13.44 -7.09 -17.67
N LEU A 227 12.66 -6.65 -16.67
CA LEU A 227 13.13 -5.69 -15.66
C LEU A 227 14.32 -6.23 -14.85
N GLY A 228 14.39 -7.54 -14.61
CA GLY A 228 15.55 -8.16 -14.02
C GLY A 228 16.82 -7.97 -14.87
N GLN A 229 16.71 -8.09 -16.20
CA GLN A 229 17.81 -7.82 -17.12
C GLN A 229 18.16 -6.31 -17.18
N VAL A 230 17.16 -5.42 -17.09
CA VAL A 230 17.41 -3.98 -16.97
C VAL A 230 18.24 -3.68 -15.72
N LEU A 231 17.90 -4.25 -14.55
CA LEU A 231 18.68 -4.06 -13.32
C LEU A 231 20.11 -4.63 -13.46
N ALA A 232 20.26 -5.78 -14.07
CA ALA A 232 21.58 -6.38 -14.32
C ALA A 232 22.46 -5.46 -15.20
N ARG A 233 21.91 -4.89 -16.27
CA ARG A 233 22.62 -3.92 -17.14
C ARG A 233 22.95 -2.61 -16.42
N LEU A 234 22.02 -2.05 -15.65
CA LEU A 234 22.23 -0.83 -14.86
C LEU A 234 23.33 -0.99 -13.80
N SER A 235 23.48 -2.18 -13.25
CA SER A 235 24.45 -2.46 -12.18
C SER A 235 25.78 -2.99 -12.68
N GLY A 236 25.83 -3.57 -13.88
CA GLY A 236 26.98 -4.32 -14.40
C GLY A 236 27.19 -5.66 -13.67
N LYS A 237 26.17 -6.20 -13.03
CA LYS A 237 26.20 -7.42 -12.19
C LYS A 237 25.04 -8.34 -12.55
N THR A 238 25.04 -9.59 -12.02
CA THR A 238 23.84 -10.41 -12.10
C THR A 238 22.70 -9.77 -11.31
N TYR A 239 21.45 -10.08 -11.67
CA TYR A 239 20.27 -9.60 -10.94
C TYR A 239 20.39 -9.85 -9.43
N ARG A 240 20.79 -11.07 -9.04
CA ARG A 240 20.90 -11.50 -7.64
C ARG A 240 21.94 -10.69 -6.87
N GLN A 241 23.10 -10.44 -7.49
CA GLN A 241 24.14 -9.60 -6.90
C GLN A 241 23.68 -8.15 -6.75
N ALA A 242 23.03 -7.62 -7.80
CA ALA A 242 22.55 -6.25 -7.81
C ALA A 242 21.53 -5.98 -6.69
N VAL A 243 20.51 -6.83 -6.56
CA VAL A 243 19.46 -6.60 -5.56
C VAL A 243 20.00 -6.75 -4.12
N ARG A 244 20.94 -7.69 -3.90
CA ARG A 244 21.59 -7.85 -2.60
C ARG A 244 22.36 -6.60 -2.21
N GLU A 245 23.22 -6.09 -3.08
CA GLU A 245 24.05 -4.91 -2.78
C GLU A 245 23.26 -3.60 -2.71
N ILE A 246 22.15 -3.48 -3.46
CA ILE A 246 21.36 -2.24 -3.51
C ILE A 246 20.32 -2.19 -2.38
N LEU A 247 19.76 -3.33 -1.98
CA LEU A 247 18.67 -3.37 -1.00
C LEU A 247 18.96 -4.26 0.21
N PHE A 248 19.34 -5.53 0.02
CA PHE A 248 19.38 -6.47 1.15
C PHE A 248 20.44 -6.09 2.16
N ASP A 249 21.68 -5.89 1.71
CA ASP A 249 22.80 -5.54 2.59
C ASP A 249 22.61 -4.15 3.24
N PRO A 250 22.24 -3.06 2.52
CA PRO A 250 22.02 -1.76 3.14
C PRO A 250 20.87 -1.72 4.15
N LEU A 251 19.82 -2.54 3.97
CA LEU A 251 18.68 -2.62 4.87
C LEU A 251 18.82 -3.68 5.96
N GLY A 252 19.88 -4.51 5.93
CA GLY A 252 20.07 -5.60 6.87
C GLY A 252 19.03 -6.72 6.74
N LEU A 253 18.56 -7.02 5.51
CA LEU A 253 17.58 -8.08 5.25
C LEU A 253 18.29 -9.45 5.18
N GLU A 254 18.71 -9.94 6.33
CA GLU A 254 19.60 -11.09 6.44
C GLU A 254 18.94 -12.40 5.98
N ASN A 255 17.64 -12.54 6.16
CA ASN A 255 16.86 -13.74 5.81
C ASN A 255 16.20 -13.63 4.43
N MET A 256 16.33 -12.47 3.75
CA MET A 256 15.83 -12.33 2.39
C MET A 256 16.81 -12.92 1.38
N SER A 257 16.32 -13.83 0.55
CA SER A 257 17.14 -14.54 -0.44
C SER A 257 16.43 -14.66 -1.79
N THR A 258 17.22 -14.68 -2.86
CA THR A 258 16.76 -14.94 -4.22
C THR A 258 16.91 -16.42 -4.61
N THR A 259 17.45 -17.23 -3.72
CA THR A 259 17.61 -18.70 -3.87
C THR A 259 17.09 -19.37 -2.61
N VAL A 260 16.81 -20.68 -2.72
CA VAL A 260 16.42 -21.48 -1.55
C VAL A 260 17.47 -21.30 -0.44
N PRO A 261 17.03 -20.93 0.77
CA PRO A 261 17.95 -20.80 1.91
C PRO A 261 18.57 -22.14 2.26
N THR A 262 19.88 -22.13 2.55
CA THR A 262 20.67 -23.32 2.91
C THR A 262 21.34 -23.09 4.27
N GLY A 263 21.25 -24.08 5.14
CA GLY A 263 21.84 -24.04 6.49
C GLY A 263 21.09 -24.99 7.43
N SER A 264 21.80 -25.60 8.39
CA SER A 264 21.20 -26.55 9.35
C SER A 264 20.32 -25.88 10.40
N ASP A 265 20.55 -24.57 10.68
CA ASP A 265 19.96 -23.87 11.81
C ASP A 265 18.88 -22.84 11.36
N LEU A 266 18.51 -22.89 10.08
CA LEU A 266 17.51 -21.97 9.54
C LEU A 266 16.10 -22.36 9.96
N ASN A 267 15.35 -21.36 10.43
CA ASN A 267 13.92 -21.49 10.66
C ASN A 267 13.17 -21.27 9.34
N VAL A 268 12.82 -22.35 8.65
CA VAL A 268 12.10 -22.29 7.37
C VAL A 268 10.84 -23.15 7.42
N ILE A 269 9.85 -22.81 6.60
CA ILE A 269 8.72 -23.67 6.30
C ILE A 269 8.93 -24.35 4.96
N ASP A 270 9.57 -25.55 4.98
CA ASP A 270 9.90 -26.37 3.82
C ASP A 270 8.91 -27.52 3.67
N ARG A 271 8.11 -27.49 2.60
CA ARG A 271 7.05 -28.47 2.36
C ARG A 271 7.48 -29.68 1.54
N ARG A 272 8.76 -29.80 1.12
CA ARG A 272 9.23 -30.93 0.28
C ARG A 272 9.03 -32.29 0.94
N GLY A 273 9.02 -32.33 2.26
CA GLY A 273 8.76 -33.57 3.02
C GLY A 273 7.32 -34.05 3.02
N ILE A 274 6.35 -33.18 2.67
CA ILE A 274 4.92 -33.49 2.72
C ILE A 274 4.17 -33.26 1.39
N ASP A 275 4.73 -32.47 0.49
CA ASP A 275 4.16 -32.15 -0.81
C ASP A 275 5.19 -32.30 -1.92
N LYS A 276 4.97 -33.27 -2.82
CA LYS A 276 5.86 -33.49 -3.97
C LYS A 276 5.75 -32.40 -5.04
N ASN A 277 4.66 -31.63 -5.04
CA ASN A 277 4.40 -30.57 -5.99
C ASN A 277 4.71 -29.19 -5.39
N THR A 278 5.37 -29.15 -4.24
CA THR A 278 5.72 -27.87 -3.60
C THR A 278 6.59 -27.00 -4.51
N SER A 279 6.37 -25.71 -4.44
CA SER A 279 7.24 -24.74 -5.13
C SER A 279 8.55 -24.44 -4.39
N TRP A 280 8.75 -25.00 -3.20
CA TRP A 280 10.01 -24.82 -2.44
C TRP A 280 11.21 -25.38 -3.22
N GLY A 281 12.22 -24.53 -3.44
CA GLY A 281 13.42 -24.90 -4.22
C GLY A 281 13.24 -24.80 -5.73
N GLY A 282 12.08 -24.39 -6.23
CA GLY A 282 11.83 -24.17 -7.66
C GLY A 282 12.37 -22.81 -8.13
N ASP A 283 13.71 -22.63 -8.09
CA ASP A 283 14.35 -21.35 -8.40
C ASP A 283 14.89 -21.35 -9.84
N LEU A 284 14.43 -20.39 -10.63
CA LEU A 284 14.93 -20.12 -11.97
C LEU A 284 15.62 -18.75 -11.98
N GLU A 285 16.94 -18.73 -12.32
CA GLU A 285 17.73 -17.49 -12.35
C GLU A 285 17.11 -16.44 -13.25
N ILE A 286 16.69 -16.83 -14.44
CA ILE A 286 16.18 -15.93 -15.49
C ILE A 286 14.89 -15.21 -15.09
N VAL A 287 14.12 -15.79 -14.17
CA VAL A 287 12.87 -15.21 -13.66
C VAL A 287 12.95 -14.88 -12.16
N ALA A 288 14.16 -14.83 -11.60
CA ALA A 288 14.35 -14.51 -10.19
C ALA A 288 13.70 -13.19 -9.77
N SER A 289 13.66 -12.23 -10.68
CA SER A 289 13.04 -10.90 -10.51
C SER A 289 11.50 -10.91 -10.44
N THR A 290 10.85 -12.04 -10.74
CA THR A 290 9.38 -12.11 -10.84
C THR A 290 8.72 -12.70 -9.60
N GLY A 291 9.34 -13.69 -8.95
CA GLY A 291 8.66 -14.41 -7.88
C GLY A 291 9.49 -15.43 -7.10
N SER A 292 10.81 -15.37 -7.14
CA SER A 292 11.68 -16.40 -6.56
C SER A 292 12.14 -16.11 -5.12
N TYR A 293 11.75 -14.97 -4.51
CA TYR A 293 12.30 -14.63 -3.21
C TYR A 293 11.74 -15.47 -2.07
N TYR A 294 12.60 -15.67 -1.10
CA TYR A 294 12.33 -16.17 0.23
C TYR A 294 12.54 -15.05 1.22
N SER A 295 11.70 -14.95 2.23
CA SER A 295 11.79 -13.95 3.29
C SER A 295 10.98 -14.39 4.50
N ASN A 296 11.13 -13.66 5.61
CA ASN A 296 10.32 -13.78 6.81
C ASN A 296 9.58 -12.46 7.09
N ALA A 297 8.73 -12.44 8.12
CA ALA A 297 7.97 -11.26 8.46
C ALA A 297 8.85 -10.13 9.02
N GLU A 298 9.94 -10.44 9.71
CA GLU A 298 10.89 -9.48 10.26
C GLU A 298 11.57 -8.66 9.15
N ASP A 299 12.11 -9.33 8.12
CA ASP A 299 12.73 -8.65 6.96
C ASP A 299 11.70 -7.85 6.16
N LEU A 300 10.48 -8.38 5.97
CA LEU A 300 9.41 -7.64 5.32
C LEU A 300 8.99 -6.39 6.11
N ARG A 301 8.93 -6.47 7.44
CA ARG A 301 8.72 -5.31 8.32
C ARG A 301 9.81 -4.27 8.13
N THR A 302 11.08 -4.69 8.18
CA THR A 302 12.24 -3.81 7.98
C THR A 302 12.16 -3.10 6.64
N ALA A 303 11.89 -3.83 5.55
CA ALA A 303 11.73 -3.24 4.21
C ALA A 303 10.53 -2.28 4.15
N GLY A 304 9.41 -2.62 4.78
CA GLY A 304 8.21 -1.77 4.84
C GLY A 304 8.45 -0.46 5.59
N LEU A 305 9.14 -0.52 6.72
CA LEU A 305 9.55 0.64 7.50
C LEU A 305 10.53 1.51 6.72
N ALA A 306 11.49 0.90 6.02
CA ALA A 306 12.45 1.62 5.17
C ALA A 306 11.74 2.40 4.04
N ILE A 307 10.70 1.84 3.42
CA ILE A 307 9.89 2.53 2.41
C ILE A 307 9.10 3.68 3.05
N LEU A 308 8.36 3.44 4.14
CA LEU A 308 7.58 4.47 4.84
C LEU A 308 8.46 5.62 5.35
N ASN A 309 9.66 5.31 5.81
CA ASN A 309 10.63 6.28 6.32
C ASN A 309 11.51 6.90 5.23
N SER A 310 11.42 6.44 3.99
CA SER A 310 12.25 6.89 2.86
C SER A 310 13.76 6.75 3.11
N GLU A 311 14.19 5.57 3.58
CA GLU A 311 15.59 5.33 3.97
C GLU A 311 16.53 5.17 2.77
N ILE A 312 16.07 4.52 1.69
CA ILE A 312 16.86 4.32 0.45
C ILE A 312 16.56 5.40 -0.59
N LEU A 313 15.29 5.73 -0.79
CA LEU A 313 14.86 6.74 -1.75
C LEU A 313 14.64 8.07 -1.05
N SER A 314 14.77 9.19 -1.78
CA SER A 314 14.34 10.48 -1.25
C SER A 314 12.83 10.47 -0.98
N PRO A 315 12.31 11.27 -0.02
CA PRO A 315 10.88 11.37 0.25
C PRO A 315 10.06 11.75 -0.99
N ALA A 316 10.60 12.63 -1.84
CA ALA A 316 9.95 13.01 -3.09
C ALA A 316 9.86 11.81 -4.05
N THR A 317 10.94 11.04 -4.18
CA THR A 317 10.98 9.83 -5.00
C THR A 317 10.04 8.76 -4.46
N THR A 318 10.02 8.53 -3.14
CA THR A 318 9.09 7.58 -2.50
C THR A 318 7.64 7.99 -2.76
N SER A 319 7.32 9.27 -2.56
CA SER A 319 5.96 9.79 -2.78
C SER A 319 5.54 9.68 -4.26
N GLN A 320 6.45 9.92 -5.20
CA GLN A 320 6.19 9.77 -6.62
C GLN A 320 6.00 8.29 -7.01
N TRP A 321 6.84 7.40 -6.48
CA TRP A 321 6.76 5.96 -6.69
C TRP A 321 5.44 5.37 -6.15
N MET A 322 4.95 5.90 -5.03
CA MET A 322 3.68 5.51 -4.40
C MET A 322 2.50 6.29 -5.00
N LYS A 323 2.46 6.47 -6.32
CA LYS A 323 1.31 7.04 -7.05
C LYS A 323 0.75 6.00 -8.01
N PRO A 324 -0.58 6.01 -8.24
CA PRO A 324 -1.16 5.19 -9.29
C PRO A 324 -0.63 5.59 -10.65
N SER A 325 -0.35 4.58 -11.49
CA SER A 325 0.08 4.73 -12.87
C SER A 325 -1.06 4.43 -13.86
N SER A 326 -2.03 3.63 -13.45
CA SER A 326 -3.19 3.26 -14.28
C SER A 326 -4.42 3.01 -13.42
N GLY A 327 -5.59 3.35 -13.94
CA GLY A 327 -6.86 2.79 -13.49
C GLY A 327 -7.02 1.34 -13.92
N THR A 328 -8.06 0.71 -13.40
CA THR A 328 -8.52 -0.63 -13.79
C THR A 328 -10.01 -0.58 -14.15
N GLY A 329 -10.63 -1.73 -14.41
CA GLY A 329 -12.09 -1.83 -14.52
C GLY A 329 -12.84 -1.68 -13.19
N SER A 330 -12.12 -1.58 -12.06
CA SER A 330 -12.68 -1.41 -10.72
C SER A 330 -12.65 0.06 -10.30
N LEU A 331 -13.66 0.47 -9.51
CA LEU A 331 -13.68 1.80 -8.87
C LEU A 331 -12.71 1.91 -7.69
N VAL A 332 -12.37 0.77 -7.09
CA VAL A 332 -11.60 0.70 -5.84
C VAL A 332 -10.20 0.12 -6.01
N GLU A 333 -9.79 -0.19 -7.24
CA GLU A 333 -8.47 -0.75 -7.51
C GLU A 333 -7.74 0.04 -8.59
N LEU A 334 -6.52 0.42 -8.28
CA LEU A 334 -5.58 1.10 -9.17
C LEU A 334 -4.28 0.30 -9.24
N VAL A 335 -3.49 0.56 -10.26
CA VAL A 335 -2.16 -0.07 -10.42
C VAL A 335 -1.08 1.00 -10.40
N GLY A 336 -0.04 0.75 -9.61
CA GLY A 336 1.21 1.50 -9.61
C GLY A 336 2.37 0.64 -10.12
N ALA A 337 3.61 1.01 -9.77
CA ALA A 337 4.82 0.31 -10.21
C ALA A 337 5.56 -0.36 -9.02
N PRO A 338 5.30 -1.61 -8.67
CA PRO A 338 4.27 -2.55 -9.14
C PRO A 338 3.08 -2.66 -8.19
N TRP A 339 2.71 -1.57 -7.54
CA TRP A 339 1.70 -1.55 -6.49
C TRP A 339 0.33 -2.00 -7.02
N GLU A 340 -0.34 -2.86 -6.27
CA GLU A 340 -1.76 -3.16 -6.34
C GLU A 340 -2.44 -2.27 -5.30
N ILE A 341 -3.07 -1.18 -5.75
CA ILE A 341 -3.55 -0.12 -4.86
C ILE A 341 -5.05 -0.31 -4.63
N SER A 342 -5.42 -0.54 -3.36
CA SER A 342 -6.83 -0.62 -2.97
C SER A 342 -7.27 0.72 -2.35
N ARG A 343 -8.31 1.31 -2.93
CA ARG A 343 -8.95 2.53 -2.42
C ARG A 343 -9.97 2.15 -1.36
N LEU A 344 -9.57 2.22 -0.11
CA LEU A 344 -10.39 1.82 1.02
C LEU A 344 -11.35 2.94 1.42
N GLU A 345 -12.62 2.61 1.58
CA GLU A 345 -13.61 3.46 2.21
C GLU A 345 -13.60 3.20 3.72
N ILE A 346 -13.01 4.11 4.50
CA ILE A 346 -12.83 3.92 5.94
C ILE A 346 -13.67 4.90 6.76
N PRO A 347 -14.29 4.45 7.88
CA PRO A 347 -15.03 5.34 8.78
C PRO A 347 -14.09 6.37 9.41
N VAL A 348 -14.45 7.65 9.35
CA VAL A 348 -13.62 8.76 9.85
C VAL A 348 -13.50 8.80 11.38
N THR A 349 -14.46 8.22 12.10
CA THR A 349 -14.43 8.03 13.56
C THR A 349 -15.20 6.75 13.93
N PRO A 350 -14.97 6.16 15.12
CA PRO A 350 -15.70 4.97 15.56
C PRO A 350 -17.22 5.14 15.48
N GLY A 351 -17.90 4.22 14.83
CA GLY A 351 -19.36 4.22 14.68
C GLY A 351 -19.92 5.32 13.78
N SER A 352 -19.08 6.00 13.00
CA SER A 352 -19.54 6.95 11.98
C SER A 352 -20.05 6.23 10.75
N ASN A 353 -21.13 6.75 10.16
CA ASN A 353 -21.57 6.39 8.81
C ASN A 353 -20.84 7.22 7.73
N ARG A 354 -20.05 8.20 8.13
CA ARG A 354 -19.25 9.01 7.24
C ARG A 354 -17.90 8.34 7.04
N THR A 355 -17.49 8.27 5.79
CA THR A 355 -16.26 7.62 5.37
C THR A 355 -15.39 8.59 4.59
N ARG A 356 -14.12 8.25 4.45
CA ARG A 356 -13.18 8.85 3.51
C ARG A 356 -12.43 7.78 2.74
N ILE A 357 -11.81 8.17 1.65
CA ILE A 357 -10.92 7.28 0.90
C ILE A 357 -9.51 7.33 1.52
N SER A 358 -8.91 6.17 1.67
CA SER A 358 -7.49 5.99 1.97
C SER A 358 -6.91 4.91 1.07
N ASP A 359 -5.80 5.20 0.43
CA ASP A 359 -5.16 4.27 -0.49
C ASP A 359 -4.22 3.33 0.27
N LEU A 360 -4.44 2.02 0.11
CA LEU A 360 -3.58 0.96 0.63
C LEU A 360 -2.72 0.41 -0.50
N TYR A 361 -1.41 0.53 -0.36
CA TYR A 361 -0.42 0.07 -1.33
C TYR A 361 -0.03 -1.35 -1.02
N THR A 362 -0.43 -2.28 -1.87
CA THR A 362 -0.22 -3.71 -1.65
C THR A 362 0.59 -4.35 -2.75
N LYS A 363 1.17 -5.51 -2.47
CA LYS A 363 1.62 -6.48 -3.45
C LYS A 363 1.32 -7.88 -2.96
N ALA A 364 0.52 -8.61 -3.73
CA ALA A 364 0.25 -10.02 -3.48
C ALA A 364 1.33 -10.90 -4.12
N GLY A 365 1.63 -12.00 -3.47
CA GLY A 365 2.49 -13.06 -4.00
C GLY A 365 1.81 -14.42 -3.96
N GLY A 366 2.23 -15.33 -4.84
CA GLY A 366 1.75 -16.72 -4.83
C GLY A 366 2.68 -17.62 -5.65
N ASN A 367 2.93 -18.81 -5.10
CA ASN A 367 3.70 -19.88 -5.71
C ASN A 367 3.08 -21.21 -5.25
N ILE A 368 2.09 -21.73 -5.97
CA ILE A 368 1.41 -23.01 -5.70
C ILE A 368 0.90 -23.10 -4.25
N ASP A 369 1.75 -23.57 -3.34
CA ASP A 369 1.49 -23.86 -1.94
C ASP A 369 2.01 -22.82 -0.95
N TYR A 370 2.53 -21.70 -1.47
CA TYR A 370 2.92 -20.51 -0.69
C TYR A 370 2.23 -19.26 -1.25
N THR A 371 1.81 -18.40 -0.36
CA THR A 371 1.26 -17.11 -0.75
C THR A 371 1.60 -16.03 0.27
N SER A 372 1.56 -14.78 -0.16
CA SER A 372 1.90 -13.65 0.69
C SER A 372 1.12 -12.40 0.32
N ILE A 373 1.00 -11.51 1.29
CA ILE A 373 0.59 -10.11 1.10
C ILE A 373 1.63 -9.23 1.78
N PHE A 374 2.02 -8.17 1.11
CA PHE A 374 2.76 -7.06 1.70
C PHE A 374 1.95 -5.78 1.47
N ALA A 375 1.73 -4.99 2.50
CA ALA A 375 0.85 -3.83 2.44
C ALA A 375 1.40 -2.65 3.26
N LEU A 376 1.27 -1.44 2.71
CA LEU A 376 1.65 -0.18 3.34
C LEU A 376 0.51 0.82 3.28
N SER A 377 0.24 1.50 4.37
CA SER A 377 -0.68 2.63 4.48
C SER A 377 0.07 3.89 4.91
N PRO A 378 0.56 4.71 3.96
CA PRO A 378 1.30 5.93 4.27
C PRO A 378 0.47 6.95 5.06
N ASP A 379 -0.83 7.00 4.81
CA ASP A 379 -1.76 7.88 5.55
C ASP A 379 -1.71 7.66 7.06
N HIS A 380 -1.43 6.42 7.48
CA HIS A 380 -1.47 6.02 8.88
C HIS A 380 -0.09 5.66 9.44
N GLY A 381 0.95 5.63 8.59
CA GLY A 381 2.28 5.20 8.99
C GLY A 381 2.33 3.74 9.48
N ILE A 382 1.45 2.88 8.98
CA ILE A 382 1.45 1.46 9.31
C ILE A 382 1.59 0.60 8.04
N GLY A 383 2.06 -0.62 8.25
CA GLY A 383 2.08 -1.65 7.23
C GLY A 383 1.81 -3.01 7.82
N TYR A 384 1.63 -4.00 6.96
CA TYR A 384 1.54 -5.39 7.38
C TYR A 384 2.06 -6.36 6.34
N SER A 385 2.53 -7.52 6.81
CA SER A 385 2.84 -8.67 5.98
C SER A 385 2.02 -9.88 6.41
N ILE A 386 1.68 -10.72 5.43
CA ILE A 386 0.99 -11.99 5.63
C ILE A 386 1.77 -13.04 4.84
N LEU A 387 2.28 -14.06 5.52
CA LEU A 387 2.97 -15.21 4.92
C LEU A 387 2.13 -16.45 5.17
N VAL A 388 1.81 -17.20 4.13
CA VAL A 388 0.92 -18.37 4.21
C VAL A 388 1.56 -19.54 3.47
N ALA A 389 1.51 -20.72 4.08
CA ALA A 389 1.88 -21.99 3.44
C ALA A 389 0.81 -23.06 3.71
N GLY A 390 0.58 -23.93 2.74
CA GLY A 390 -0.40 -25.01 2.82
C GLY A 390 -0.97 -25.39 1.45
N PHE A 391 -1.67 -26.50 1.34
CA PHE A 391 -2.33 -26.91 0.10
C PHE A 391 -3.44 -25.93 -0.33
N THR A 392 -4.04 -25.23 0.63
CA THR A 392 -5.08 -24.22 0.43
C THR A 392 -4.59 -22.79 0.59
N ALA A 393 -3.26 -22.55 0.49
CA ALA A 393 -2.68 -21.23 0.70
C ALA A 393 -3.16 -20.18 -0.31
N THR A 394 -3.27 -20.54 -1.60
CA THR A 394 -3.61 -19.58 -2.66
C THR A 394 -4.91 -18.82 -2.43
N PRO A 395 -6.07 -19.47 -2.13
CA PRO A 395 -7.30 -18.74 -1.82
C PRO A 395 -7.27 -18.05 -0.45
N ALA A 396 -6.54 -18.59 0.53
CA ALA A 396 -6.53 -18.11 1.92
C ALA A 396 -6.00 -16.66 2.07
N ARG A 397 -5.14 -16.20 1.17
CA ARG A 397 -4.58 -14.84 1.26
C ARG A 397 -5.63 -13.73 1.20
N TRP A 398 -6.73 -13.93 0.48
CA TRP A 398 -7.72 -12.88 0.29
C TRP A 398 -8.55 -12.61 1.54
N PRO A 399 -9.17 -13.62 2.21
CA PRO A 399 -9.85 -13.40 3.48
C PRO A 399 -8.87 -12.92 4.57
N LEU A 400 -7.61 -13.38 4.58
CA LEU A 400 -6.60 -12.89 5.51
C LEU A 400 -6.27 -11.42 5.24
N ARG A 401 -6.04 -11.01 3.98
CA ARG A 401 -5.82 -9.60 3.63
C ARG A 401 -6.99 -8.73 4.09
N SER A 402 -8.20 -9.16 3.80
CA SER A 402 -9.40 -8.39 4.13
C SER A 402 -9.54 -8.22 5.65
N VAL A 403 -9.44 -9.30 6.43
CA VAL A 403 -9.60 -9.20 7.89
C VAL A 403 -8.51 -8.35 8.56
N VAL A 404 -7.27 -8.41 8.07
CA VAL A 404 -6.18 -7.55 8.60
C VAL A 404 -6.42 -6.10 8.23
N GLY A 405 -6.65 -5.81 6.94
CA GLY A 405 -6.87 -4.45 6.45
C GLY A 405 -8.08 -3.78 7.08
N GLU A 406 -9.24 -4.46 7.09
CA GLU A 406 -10.49 -3.94 7.68
C GLU A 406 -10.44 -3.78 9.20
N THR A 407 -9.52 -4.47 9.87
CA THR A 407 -9.33 -4.34 11.33
C THR A 407 -8.36 -3.22 11.67
N PHE A 408 -7.15 -3.22 11.07
CA PHE A 408 -6.07 -2.37 11.52
C PHE A 408 -6.02 -1.00 10.83
N ILE A 409 -6.45 -0.86 9.57
CA ILE A 409 -6.45 0.44 8.89
C ILE A 409 -7.47 1.40 9.51
N PRO A 410 -8.75 1.03 9.71
CA PRO A 410 -9.68 1.89 10.44
C PRO A 410 -9.26 2.16 11.89
N ALA A 411 -8.64 1.16 12.56
CA ALA A 411 -8.14 1.37 13.92
C ALA A 411 -7.01 2.41 13.98
N ALA A 412 -6.15 2.46 12.96
CA ALA A 412 -5.10 3.46 12.84
C ALA A 412 -5.64 4.86 12.53
N GLU A 413 -6.67 4.99 11.67
CA GLU A 413 -7.38 6.26 11.45
C GLU A 413 -7.97 6.79 12.75
N HIS A 414 -8.62 5.91 13.51
CA HIS A 414 -9.21 6.27 14.80
C HIS A 414 -8.14 6.59 15.86
N ALA A 415 -6.99 5.91 15.83
CA ALA A 415 -5.86 6.22 16.71
C ALA A 415 -5.26 7.61 16.41
N ALA A 416 -5.17 7.99 15.13
CA ALA A 416 -4.75 9.33 14.74
C ALA A 416 -5.74 10.40 15.23
N ALA A 417 -7.04 10.14 15.13
CA ALA A 417 -8.08 11.03 15.69
C ALA A 417 -8.00 11.12 17.23
N GLU A 418 -7.81 10.00 17.94
CA GLU A 418 -7.59 9.97 19.40
C GLU A 418 -6.36 10.79 19.79
N ASN A 419 -5.25 10.65 19.06
CA ASN A 419 -4.02 11.40 19.27
C ASN A 419 -4.26 12.90 19.03
N ALA A 420 -4.91 13.25 17.92
CA ALA A 420 -5.24 14.64 17.61
C ALA A 420 -6.13 15.29 18.70
N LYS A 421 -7.11 14.54 19.23
CA LYS A 421 -7.96 15.01 20.33
C LYS A 421 -7.16 15.30 21.61
N ARG A 422 -6.18 14.47 21.96
CA ARG A 422 -5.35 14.64 23.16
C ARG A 422 -4.31 15.72 22.98
N ASN A 423 -3.67 15.78 21.82
CA ASN A 423 -2.42 16.50 21.64
C ASN A 423 -2.54 17.74 20.75
N LEU A 424 -3.51 17.79 19.83
CA LEU A 424 -3.66 18.90 18.88
C LEU A 424 -4.85 19.80 19.21
N ALA A 425 -5.99 19.24 19.64
CA ALA A 425 -7.16 20.04 20.02
C ALA A 425 -6.89 20.89 21.25
N GLY A 426 -7.53 22.07 21.33
CA GLY A 426 -7.40 23.03 22.43
C GLY A 426 -7.54 24.46 21.96
N THR A 427 -7.39 25.41 22.89
CA THR A 427 -7.44 26.84 22.63
C THR A 427 -6.02 27.42 22.60
N PHE A 428 -5.80 28.33 21.68
CA PHE A 428 -4.53 29.02 21.47
C PHE A 428 -4.79 30.53 21.35
N VAL A 429 -3.99 31.32 22.01
CA VAL A 429 -4.19 32.79 22.13
C VAL A 429 -2.89 33.50 21.79
N ASP A 430 -2.97 34.60 21.07
CA ASP A 430 -1.87 35.52 20.86
C ASP A 430 -1.64 36.32 22.14
N GLU A 431 -0.47 36.24 22.76
CA GLU A 431 -0.15 36.93 24.00
C GLU A 431 -0.11 38.46 23.85
N GLU A 432 0.26 38.96 22.65
CA GLU A 432 0.34 40.39 22.35
C GLU A 432 -1.04 40.99 21.98
N SER A 433 -1.93 40.12 21.47
CA SER A 433 -3.30 40.50 21.08
C SER A 433 -4.28 39.38 21.46
N PRO A 434 -4.72 39.30 22.73
CA PRO A 434 -5.58 38.20 23.23
C PRO A 434 -6.91 38.05 22.51
N ASP A 435 -7.39 39.12 21.85
CA ASP A 435 -8.56 39.06 20.97
C ASP A 435 -8.32 38.29 19.68
N THR A 436 -7.07 37.89 19.42
CA THR A 436 -6.68 36.95 18.37
C THR A 436 -6.49 35.56 18.98
N ASN A 437 -7.40 34.66 18.67
CA ASN A 437 -7.39 33.32 19.24
C ASN A 437 -8.04 32.29 18.32
N ILE A 438 -7.67 31.02 18.52
CA ILE A 438 -8.19 29.88 17.78
C ILE A 438 -8.52 28.73 18.72
N THR A 439 -9.62 28.03 18.48
CA THR A 439 -9.94 26.78 19.18
C THR A 439 -10.09 25.66 18.17
N LEU A 440 -9.27 24.63 18.33
CA LEU A 440 -9.27 23.42 17.53
C LEU A 440 -10.06 22.31 18.23
N SER A 441 -10.79 21.50 17.44
CA SER A 441 -11.58 20.36 17.92
C SER A 441 -11.34 19.12 17.06
N VAL A 442 -11.65 17.95 17.61
CA VAL A 442 -11.86 16.70 16.86
C VAL A 442 -13.33 16.35 16.99
N ASP A 443 -14.05 16.42 15.87
CA ASP A 443 -15.50 16.30 15.85
C ASP A 443 -15.92 14.88 15.45
N ARG A 444 -16.93 14.35 16.12
CA ARG A 444 -17.47 13.03 15.78
C ARG A 444 -18.02 13.02 14.35
N GLY A 445 -17.59 12.02 13.58
CA GLY A 445 -18.07 11.83 12.21
C GLY A 445 -17.52 12.81 11.19
N ARG A 446 -16.44 13.56 11.51
CA ARG A 446 -15.79 14.48 10.58
C ARG A 446 -14.28 14.25 10.52
N PRO A 447 -13.67 14.21 9.30
CA PRO A 447 -12.24 14.08 9.13
C PRO A 447 -11.53 15.42 9.41
N GLY A 448 -10.25 15.37 9.74
CA GLY A 448 -9.40 16.53 10.00
C GLY A 448 -9.75 17.27 11.30
N LEU A 449 -8.97 18.29 11.62
CA LEU A 449 -9.22 19.14 12.79
C LEU A 449 -10.31 20.18 12.50
N GLY A 450 -11.28 20.32 13.39
CA GLY A 450 -12.29 21.36 13.32
C GLY A 450 -11.77 22.69 13.84
N LEU A 451 -12.09 23.76 13.14
CA LEU A 451 -11.88 25.11 13.59
C LEU A 451 -13.14 25.58 14.35
N LYS A 452 -13.20 25.29 15.65
CA LYS A 452 -14.37 25.57 16.48
C LYS A 452 -14.61 27.06 16.66
N SER A 453 -13.55 27.84 16.82
CA SER A 453 -13.59 29.31 16.84
C SER A 453 -12.29 29.84 16.23
N PHE A 454 -12.39 31.02 15.60
CA PHE A 454 -11.24 31.74 15.08
C PHE A 454 -11.54 33.25 15.10
N TRP A 455 -10.79 33.98 15.91
CA TRP A 455 -10.92 35.41 16.11
C TRP A 455 -9.62 36.10 15.75
N ILE A 456 -9.69 37.18 15.00
CA ILE A 456 -8.56 38.02 14.63
C ILE A 456 -8.86 39.44 15.08
N LYS A 457 -8.14 39.98 16.09
CA LYS A 457 -8.34 41.31 16.66
C LYS A 457 -9.81 41.60 17.05
N GLY A 458 -10.45 40.58 17.63
CA GLY A 458 -11.84 40.68 18.08
C GLY A 458 -12.90 40.48 17.00
N GLU A 459 -12.51 40.28 15.75
CA GLU A 459 -13.42 39.96 14.65
C GLU A 459 -13.48 38.43 14.42
N ASN A 460 -14.70 37.93 14.20
CA ASN A 460 -14.88 36.48 13.92
C ASN A 460 -14.45 36.15 12.49
N ALA A 461 -13.24 35.63 12.34
CA ALA A 461 -12.67 35.26 11.05
C ALA A 461 -13.30 34.01 10.44
N ARG A 462 -14.07 33.25 11.22
CA ARG A 462 -14.71 32.01 10.77
C ARG A 462 -16.04 32.21 10.07
N ASP A 463 -16.75 33.29 10.40
CA ASP A 463 -18.09 33.64 9.90
C ASP A 463 -19.09 32.44 9.89
N ASN A 464 -19.08 31.63 10.96
CA ASN A 464 -19.88 30.42 11.13
C ASN A 464 -19.62 29.27 10.13
N ALA A 465 -18.61 29.38 9.29
CA ALA A 465 -18.24 28.32 8.36
C ALA A 465 -17.68 27.06 9.08
N ASN A 466 -17.82 25.91 8.44
CA ASN A 466 -17.37 24.62 8.97
C ASN A 466 -15.94 24.27 8.52
N TRP A 467 -15.00 25.16 8.80
CA TRP A 467 -13.61 25.00 8.42
C TRP A 467 -12.96 23.76 9.02
N ARG A 468 -12.16 23.08 8.21
CA ARG A 468 -11.34 21.93 8.60
C ARG A 468 -9.88 22.18 8.27
N LEU A 469 -8.97 21.66 9.10
CA LEU A 469 -7.53 21.76 8.91
C LEU A 469 -6.95 20.38 8.61
N TYR A 470 -6.16 20.31 7.54
CA TYR A 470 -5.50 19.09 7.10
C TYR A 470 -3.98 19.28 7.03
N PRO A 471 -3.19 18.27 7.42
CA PRO A 471 -1.73 18.30 7.26
C PRO A 471 -1.38 18.22 5.79
N THR A 472 -0.45 19.07 5.36
CA THR A 472 0.00 19.13 3.95
C THR A 472 1.18 18.20 3.62
N GLY A 473 1.79 17.59 4.64
CA GLY A 473 3.06 16.88 4.49
C GLY A 473 4.29 17.77 4.56
N LEU A 474 4.13 19.10 4.45
CA LEU A 474 5.25 20.03 4.61
C LEU A 474 5.67 20.13 6.07
N ASN A 475 6.97 19.98 6.33
CA ASN A 475 7.54 20.10 7.66
C ASN A 475 8.93 20.76 7.62
N SER A 476 9.34 21.36 8.75
CA SER A 476 10.60 22.10 8.84
C SER A 476 11.82 21.25 9.18
N PHE A 477 11.63 20.01 9.60
CA PHE A 477 12.68 19.29 10.29
C PHE A 477 13.51 18.40 9.37
N SER A 478 12.91 17.94 8.30
CA SER A 478 13.57 16.99 7.41
C SER A 478 12.82 16.91 6.08
N ARG A 479 13.58 16.65 5.04
CA ARG A 479 13.01 16.20 3.77
C ARG A 479 12.49 14.76 3.83
N SER A 480 12.38 14.16 5.04
CA SER A 480 11.93 12.79 5.25
C SER A 480 10.46 12.73 5.65
N LEU A 481 9.69 11.82 5.05
CA LEU A 481 8.33 11.50 5.46
C LEU A 481 8.27 10.99 6.90
N SER A 482 9.36 10.35 7.39
CA SER A 482 9.44 9.86 8.77
C SER A 482 9.24 10.94 9.82
N ALA A 483 9.51 12.23 9.47
CA ALA A 483 9.22 13.33 10.38
C ALA A 483 7.73 13.43 10.74
N LEU A 484 6.81 13.05 9.82
CA LEU A 484 5.37 13.09 10.04
C LEU A 484 4.88 11.99 11.00
N TYR A 485 5.68 10.95 11.21
CA TYR A 485 5.38 9.85 12.14
C TYR A 485 6.04 10.03 13.51
N LYS A 486 6.94 11.03 13.68
CA LYS A 486 7.66 11.23 14.94
C LYS A 486 6.74 11.63 16.08
N THR A 487 6.87 10.88 17.18
CA THR A 487 6.15 11.13 18.43
C THR A 487 6.95 11.97 19.43
N LYS A 488 8.27 12.20 19.18
CA LYS A 488 9.16 12.93 20.09
C LYS A 488 9.97 14.00 19.38
N GLY A 489 10.42 14.99 20.14
CA GLY A 489 11.22 16.10 19.67
C GLY A 489 10.36 17.28 19.17
N LYS A 490 11.02 18.28 18.59
CA LYS A 490 10.35 19.46 18.02
C LYS A 490 10.06 19.22 16.54
N LEU A 491 8.87 19.63 16.09
CA LEU A 491 8.45 19.52 14.71
C LEU A 491 7.53 20.71 14.35
N ARG A 492 7.76 21.35 13.22
CA ARG A 492 6.83 22.31 12.59
C ARG A 492 6.17 21.64 11.40
N VAL A 493 4.84 21.70 11.32
CA VAL A 493 4.07 21.08 10.23
C VAL A 493 3.06 22.08 9.68
N ALA A 494 3.04 22.26 8.37
CA ALA A 494 2.05 23.08 7.71
C ALA A 494 0.71 22.35 7.59
N HIS A 495 -0.36 23.08 7.89
CA HIS A 495 -1.75 22.68 7.68
C HIS A 495 -2.43 23.68 6.77
N ARG A 496 -3.41 23.22 6.00
CA ARG A 496 -4.29 24.09 5.22
C ARG A 496 -5.72 24.00 5.75
N MET A 497 -6.36 25.17 5.78
CA MET A 497 -7.76 25.31 6.15
C MET A 497 -8.62 25.17 4.89
N VAL A 498 -9.63 24.34 4.98
CA VAL A 498 -10.56 24.10 3.87
C VAL A 498 -11.99 24.25 4.40
N GLU A 499 -12.80 25.01 3.69
CA GLU A 499 -14.25 24.96 3.87
C GLU A 499 -14.77 23.79 3.03
N PRO A 500 -15.40 22.81 3.67
CA PRO A 500 -16.05 21.76 2.90
C PRO A 500 -17.24 22.38 2.16
N GLU A 501 -17.26 22.21 0.86
CA GLU A 501 -18.47 22.52 0.11
C GLU A 501 -19.62 21.64 0.62
N PRO A 502 -20.83 22.23 0.83
CA PRO A 502 -21.98 21.40 1.11
C PRO A 502 -22.16 20.42 -0.04
N PRO A 503 -22.44 19.13 0.25
CA PRO A 503 -22.60 18.14 -0.82
C PRO A 503 -23.63 18.67 -1.81
N MET A 504 -23.21 18.84 -3.07
CA MET A 504 -24.14 19.23 -4.11
C MET A 504 -25.22 18.17 -4.14
N LYS A 505 -26.45 18.56 -3.86
CA LYS A 505 -27.58 17.63 -3.95
C LYS A 505 -27.48 16.96 -5.32
N PRO A 506 -27.46 15.62 -5.39
CA PRO A 506 -27.45 14.93 -6.68
C PRO A 506 -28.59 15.54 -7.49
N ARG A 507 -28.28 16.12 -8.67
CA ARG A 507 -29.33 16.50 -9.60
C ARG A 507 -30.16 15.25 -9.78
N ALA A 508 -31.49 15.40 -9.65
CA ALA A 508 -32.41 14.32 -9.90
C ALA A 508 -31.98 13.61 -11.18
N ALA A 509 -31.56 12.37 -11.07
CA ALA A 509 -31.18 11.61 -12.24
C ALA A 509 -32.39 11.54 -13.17
N VAL A 510 -32.13 11.49 -14.45
CA VAL A 510 -33.09 11.13 -15.49
C VAL A 510 -33.97 10.01 -14.96
N GLU A 511 -35.27 10.18 -15.06
CA GLU A 511 -36.37 9.34 -14.57
C GLU A 511 -36.00 8.05 -13.81
N GLY A 512 -36.15 8.06 -12.49
CA GLY A 512 -36.00 6.88 -11.62
C GLY A 512 -34.57 6.58 -11.13
N GLY A 513 -33.58 7.39 -11.44
CA GLY A 513 -32.18 7.18 -11.05
C GLY A 513 -31.88 7.59 -9.61
N LYS A 514 -31.22 6.71 -8.88
CA LYS A 514 -30.64 6.95 -7.56
C LYS A 514 -29.21 7.47 -7.74
N GLY A 515 -29.01 8.77 -7.59
CA GLY A 515 -27.69 9.39 -7.60
C GLY A 515 -27.19 9.79 -8.99
N GLY A 516 -26.33 10.78 -9.06
CA GLY A 516 -25.65 11.20 -10.28
C GLY A 516 -24.47 10.29 -10.65
N LEU A 517 -24.08 10.29 -11.92
CA LEU A 517 -22.86 9.60 -12.37
C LEU A 517 -21.57 10.30 -11.92
N PHE A 518 -21.72 11.54 -11.46
CA PHE A 518 -20.59 12.40 -11.13
C PHE A 518 -20.55 12.70 -9.63
N ASP A 519 -19.37 12.50 -9.04
CA ASP A 519 -18.99 13.17 -7.80
C ASP A 519 -18.53 14.57 -8.19
N ASN A 520 -19.27 15.60 -7.80
CA ASN A 520 -18.96 16.98 -8.14
C ASN A 520 -18.07 17.66 -7.08
N SER A 521 -17.41 16.90 -6.25
CA SER A 521 -16.47 17.42 -5.27
C SER A 521 -15.17 17.83 -5.97
N PHE A 522 -14.97 19.15 -6.09
CA PHE A 522 -13.73 19.75 -6.57
C PHE A 522 -12.92 20.39 -5.44
N VAL A 523 -13.07 19.89 -4.23
CA VAL A 523 -12.43 20.46 -3.02
C VAL A 523 -10.91 20.53 -3.15
N TRP A 524 -10.30 19.60 -3.91
CA TRP A 524 -8.86 19.61 -4.21
C TRP A 524 -8.39 20.86 -4.97
N MET A 525 -9.29 21.62 -5.58
CA MET A 525 -8.98 22.87 -6.28
C MET A 525 -8.94 24.08 -5.34
N ASN A 526 -9.42 23.98 -4.11
CA ASN A 526 -9.68 25.11 -3.23
C ASN A 526 -8.52 25.46 -2.27
N LEU A 527 -7.34 24.87 -2.44
CA LEU A 527 -6.17 25.20 -1.64
C LEU A 527 -5.43 26.41 -2.23
N ASP A 528 -5.11 27.38 -1.38
CA ASP A 528 -4.38 28.61 -1.74
C ASP A 528 -5.06 29.45 -2.84
N PHE A 529 -6.35 29.23 -3.08
CA PHE A 529 -7.07 29.88 -4.18
C PHE A 529 -7.33 31.37 -3.91
N ALA A 530 -7.51 31.73 -2.65
CA ALA A 530 -7.77 33.12 -2.21
C ALA A 530 -6.55 33.78 -1.52
N GLY A 531 -5.35 33.17 -1.62
CA GLY A 531 -4.14 33.64 -0.97
C GLY A 531 -3.83 32.92 0.35
N PRO A 532 -2.80 33.36 1.12
CA PRO A 532 -2.23 32.60 2.25
C PRO A 532 -3.12 32.55 3.51
N SER A 533 -4.39 33.01 3.44
CA SER A 533 -5.31 33.04 4.57
C SER A 533 -5.69 31.67 5.12
N ASP A 534 -5.45 30.62 4.36
CA ASP A 534 -5.75 29.22 4.71
C ASP A 534 -4.56 28.46 5.34
N GLU A 535 -3.38 29.09 5.46
CA GLU A 535 -2.17 28.45 5.99
C GLU A 535 -2.06 28.59 7.51
N PHE A 536 -1.74 27.46 8.17
CA PHE A 536 -1.43 27.39 9.59
C PHE A 536 -0.20 26.53 9.81
N ILE A 537 0.76 27.00 10.60
CA ILE A 537 1.96 26.23 10.95
C ILE A 537 1.85 25.79 12.41
N PHE A 538 1.84 24.49 12.62
CA PHE A 538 1.76 23.87 13.92
C PHE A 538 3.15 23.61 14.48
N ASN A 539 3.45 24.13 15.66
CA ASN A 539 4.67 23.86 16.41
C ASN A 539 4.38 22.76 17.43
N LEU A 540 4.97 21.59 17.23
CA LEU A 540 4.82 20.45 18.12
C LEU A 540 6.09 20.24 18.95
N VAL A 541 5.89 19.83 20.21
CA VAL A 541 6.93 19.34 21.10
C VAL A 541 6.45 18.01 21.64
N ASP A 542 7.23 16.95 21.44
CA ASP A 542 6.88 15.58 21.83
C ASP A 542 5.45 15.19 21.38
N GLY A 543 5.13 15.48 20.13
CA GLY A 543 3.83 15.20 19.51
C GLY A 543 2.68 16.11 19.96
N ARG A 544 2.88 16.99 20.95
CA ARG A 544 1.86 17.93 21.45
C ARG A 544 1.98 19.28 20.77
N LEU A 545 0.89 19.82 20.28
CA LEU A 545 0.78 21.16 19.70
C LEU A 545 0.94 22.20 20.82
N VAL A 546 1.99 23.00 20.77
CA VAL A 546 2.28 24.04 21.76
C VAL A 546 1.97 25.45 21.29
N SER A 547 2.10 25.71 19.98
CA SER A 547 1.69 26.99 19.37
C SER A 547 1.34 26.82 17.90
N ILE A 548 0.57 27.79 17.39
CA ILE A 548 0.17 27.89 16.00
C ILE A 548 0.66 29.23 15.46
N GLU A 549 1.40 29.21 14.36
CA GLU A 549 1.73 30.40 13.59
C GLU A 549 0.64 30.61 12.53
N TYR A 550 0.15 31.84 12.42
CA TYR A 550 -0.77 32.25 11.37
C TYR A 550 -0.08 33.31 10.49
N PRO A 551 0.51 32.89 9.35
CA PRO A 551 1.38 33.74 8.53
C PRO A 551 0.70 35.01 8.00
N GLN A 552 -0.62 34.95 7.73
CA GLN A 552 -1.36 36.10 7.19
C GLN A 552 -1.28 37.34 8.08
N THR A 553 -1.27 37.15 9.41
CA THR A 553 -1.21 38.28 10.37
C THR A 553 0.15 38.35 11.08
N GLY A 554 1.00 37.35 10.91
CA GLY A 554 2.24 37.19 11.67
C GLY A 554 2.03 36.77 13.13
N SER A 555 0.82 36.40 13.51
CA SER A 555 0.46 36.02 14.88
C SER A 555 1.05 34.66 15.26
N VAL A 556 1.47 34.53 16.53
CA VAL A 556 1.90 33.29 17.15
C VAL A 556 1.01 32.99 18.36
N LEU A 557 0.06 32.09 18.16
CA LEU A 557 -0.92 31.72 19.18
C LEU A 557 -0.37 30.59 20.03
N LYS A 558 -0.27 30.79 21.34
CA LYS A 558 0.22 29.78 22.31
C LYS A 558 -0.95 29.07 22.97
N ARG A 559 -0.72 27.80 23.31
CA ARG A 559 -1.73 26.97 24.00
C ARG A 559 -2.02 27.51 25.39
N VAL A 560 -3.31 27.64 25.75
CA VAL A 560 -3.80 28.02 27.07
C VAL A 560 -4.52 26.88 27.78
#